data_5fe1edfbd47064cb42790b2d34d244bc
#
_entry.id   5fe1edfbd47064cb42790b2d34d244bc
#
_cell.length_a   1.000
_cell.length_b   1.000
_cell.length_c   1.000
_cell.angle_alpha   90.00
_cell.angle_beta   90.00
_cell.angle_gamma   90.00
#
_symmetry.space_group_name_H-M   'P 1'
#
loop_
_entity.id
_entity.type
_entity.pdbx_description
1 polymer ?
#
loop_
_entity_poly.entity_id
_entity_poly.type
_entity_poly.pdbx_seq_one_letter_code
_entity_poly.pdbx_strand_id
1 'polypeptide(L)'
;MKIPRDLNGADLARRLAAYGYSITRQSGSHMRLSREAAGGQQHLTIPAHKPMRVGTLRQILKDVASQTGVSLEEVVQSIGS
;
A
#
# COMPACT_ATOMS: atom_id res chain seq x y z
N MET A 1 -8.56 -14.79 -5.32
CA MET A 1 -8.11 -13.41 -5.02
C MET A 1 -7.14 -12.96 -6.10
N LYS A 2 -7.48 -11.90 -6.79
CA LYS A 2 -6.70 -11.47 -7.96
C LYS A 2 -5.98 -10.15 -7.66
N ILE A 3 -4.66 -10.18 -7.70
CA ILE A 3 -3.82 -9.01 -7.43
C ILE A 3 -3.49 -8.32 -8.74
N PRO A 4 -3.64 -6.98 -8.85
CA PRO A 4 -3.30 -6.25 -10.07
C PRO A 4 -1.83 -6.42 -10.44
N ARG A 5 -1.53 -6.58 -11.73
CA ARG A 5 -0.16 -6.83 -12.19
C ARG A 5 0.56 -5.60 -12.73
N ASP A 6 -0.18 -4.62 -13.22
CA ASP A 6 0.41 -3.45 -13.87
C ASP A 6 0.43 -2.22 -12.99
N LEU A 7 0.28 -2.41 -11.70
CA LEU A 7 0.24 -1.31 -10.76
C LEU A 7 1.66 -0.87 -10.40
N ASN A 8 1.93 0.42 -10.54
CA ASN A 8 3.21 0.98 -10.08
C ASN A 8 3.08 1.53 -8.67
N GLY A 9 4.23 1.86 -8.04
CA GLY A 9 4.25 2.32 -6.66
C GLY A 9 3.45 3.59 -6.44
N ALA A 10 3.51 4.54 -7.39
CA ALA A 10 2.78 5.80 -7.26
C ALA A 10 1.26 5.59 -7.31
N ASP A 11 0.80 4.70 -8.19
CA ASP A 11 -0.63 4.38 -8.27
C ASP A 11 -1.11 3.69 -7.00
N LEU A 12 -0.29 2.78 -6.47
CA LEU A 12 -0.63 2.09 -5.22
C LEU A 12 -0.74 3.09 -4.07
N ALA A 13 0.22 4.00 -3.95
CA ALA A 13 0.20 5.02 -2.90
C ALA A 13 -1.08 5.86 -2.97
N ARG A 14 -1.47 6.25 -4.19
CA ARG A 14 -2.68 7.05 -4.38
C ARG A 14 -3.93 6.28 -3.96
N ARG A 15 -4.00 4.98 -4.30
CA ARG A 15 -5.16 4.15 -3.95
C ARG A 15 -5.23 3.88 -2.46
N LEU A 16 -4.08 3.78 -1.79
CA LEU A 16 -4.04 3.55 -0.35
C LEU A 16 -4.47 4.78 0.47
N ALA A 17 -4.61 5.93 -0.17
CA ALA A 17 -5.15 7.10 0.50
C ALA A 17 -6.55 6.84 1.06
N ALA A 18 -7.31 5.92 0.45
CA ALA A 18 -8.63 5.53 0.94
C ALA A 18 -8.58 4.90 2.34
N TYR A 19 -7.43 4.37 2.73
CA TYR A 19 -7.22 3.77 4.04
C TYR A 19 -6.54 4.73 5.02
N GLY A 20 -6.40 6.00 4.65
CA GLY A 20 -5.81 7.00 5.51
C GLY A 20 -4.29 7.16 5.37
N TYR A 21 -3.68 6.47 4.41
CA TYR A 21 -2.25 6.63 4.18
C TYR A 21 -1.95 7.87 3.36
N SER A 22 -0.87 8.55 3.69
CA SER A 22 -0.36 9.66 2.91
C SER A 22 1.15 9.53 2.78
N ILE A 23 1.72 10.04 1.68
CA ILE A 23 3.17 10.01 1.48
C ILE A 23 3.77 11.06 2.41
N THR A 24 4.57 10.61 3.37
CA THR A 24 5.21 11.49 4.34
C THR A 24 6.69 11.68 4.04
N ARG A 25 7.28 10.82 3.21
CA ARG A 25 8.68 10.94 2.84
C ARG A 25 8.90 10.22 1.52
N GLN A 26 9.76 10.79 0.68
CA GLN A 26 10.21 10.14 -0.54
C GLN A 26 11.72 10.28 -0.63
N SER A 27 12.41 9.16 -0.83
CA SER A 27 13.85 9.12 -0.88
C SER A 27 14.27 8.14 -1.97
N GLY A 28 14.90 8.65 -3.05
CA GLY A 28 15.26 7.83 -4.18
C GLY A 28 14.04 7.13 -4.78
N SER A 29 14.09 5.82 -4.87
CA SER A 29 13.01 5.01 -5.43
C SER A 29 12.05 4.46 -4.38
N HIS A 30 12.07 4.99 -3.16
CA HIS A 30 11.21 4.53 -2.09
C HIS A 30 10.30 5.64 -1.58
N MET A 31 9.03 5.30 -1.33
CA MET A 31 8.06 6.20 -0.74
C MET A 31 7.67 5.66 0.63
N ARG A 32 7.66 6.53 1.63
CA ARG A 32 7.16 6.17 2.94
C ARG A 32 5.75 6.72 3.09
N LEU A 33 4.81 5.84 3.36
CA LEU A 33 3.44 6.23 3.64
C LEU A 33 3.17 6.08 5.13
N SER A 34 2.36 6.98 5.67
CA SER A 34 2.00 6.93 7.08
C SER A 34 0.52 7.16 7.25
N ARG A 35 -0.06 6.55 8.27
CA ARG A 35 -1.44 6.78 8.66
C ARG A 35 -1.53 6.90 10.18
N GLU A 36 -2.50 7.67 10.64
CA GLU A 36 -2.80 7.76 12.06
C GLU A 36 -3.69 6.60 12.48
N ALA A 37 -3.33 5.96 13.58
CA ALA A 37 -4.12 4.89 14.16
C ALA A 37 -4.27 5.16 15.66
N ALA A 38 -5.18 4.45 16.32
CA ALA A 38 -5.47 4.65 17.73
C ALA A 38 -4.22 4.47 18.62
N GLY A 39 -3.31 3.58 18.25
CA GLY A 39 -2.07 3.33 18.99
C GLY A 39 -0.88 4.14 18.53
N GLY A 40 -1.04 5.09 17.60
CA GLY A 40 0.04 5.87 17.05
C GLY A 40 0.10 5.77 15.53
N GLN A 41 1.21 6.22 14.94
CA GLN A 41 1.37 6.17 13.49
C GLN A 41 1.78 4.80 13.01
N GLN A 42 1.24 4.41 11.86
CA GLN A 42 1.63 3.20 11.15
C GLN A 42 2.26 3.59 9.82
N HIS A 43 3.22 2.80 9.37
CA HIS A 43 4.02 3.13 8.20
C HIS A 43 4.10 1.98 7.22
N LEU A 44 4.25 2.35 5.94
CA LEU A 44 4.56 1.43 4.85
C LEU A 44 5.72 2.01 4.05
N THR A 45 6.55 1.14 3.49
CA THR A 45 7.55 1.55 2.51
C THR A 45 7.19 0.92 1.18
N ILE A 46 7.01 1.74 0.15
CA ILE A 46 6.61 1.30 -1.18
C ILE A 46 7.70 1.67 -2.18
N PRO A 47 8.28 0.68 -2.91
CA PRO A 47 9.22 0.99 -3.97
C PRO A 47 8.49 1.61 -5.16
N ALA A 48 9.07 2.68 -5.73
CA ALA A 48 8.48 3.39 -6.86
C ALA A 48 8.87 2.75 -8.19
N HIS A 49 8.72 1.43 -8.30
CA HIS A 49 9.06 0.69 -9.52
C HIS A 49 7.87 0.57 -10.46
N LYS A 50 8.18 0.36 -11.74
CA LYS A 50 7.19 0.19 -12.82
C LYS A 50 7.54 -1.03 -13.64
N PRO A 51 6.76 -2.10 -13.64
CA PRO A 51 5.69 -2.38 -12.70
C PRO A 51 6.25 -2.91 -11.38
N MET A 52 5.42 -2.91 -10.36
CA MET A 52 5.80 -3.51 -9.08
C MET A 52 5.69 -5.03 -9.18
N ARG A 53 6.65 -5.73 -8.60
CA ARG A 53 6.59 -7.20 -8.57
C ARG A 53 5.40 -7.67 -7.73
N VAL A 54 4.75 -8.74 -8.19
CA VAL A 54 3.56 -9.28 -7.52
C VAL A 54 3.86 -9.65 -6.07
N GLY A 55 5.01 -10.25 -5.79
CA GLY A 55 5.38 -10.62 -4.43
C GLY A 55 5.53 -9.42 -3.51
N THR A 56 6.15 -8.34 -4.02
CA THR A 56 6.29 -7.09 -3.27
C THR A 56 4.93 -6.46 -3.01
N LEU A 57 4.10 -6.39 -4.05
CA LEU A 57 2.76 -5.84 -3.93
C LEU A 57 1.93 -6.62 -2.90
N ARG A 58 1.98 -7.94 -2.97
CA ARG A 58 1.24 -8.80 -2.05
C ARG A 58 1.65 -8.54 -0.60
N GLN A 59 2.96 -8.40 -0.34
CA GLN A 59 3.43 -8.14 1.01
C GLN A 59 2.92 -6.79 1.53
N ILE A 60 2.95 -5.77 0.68
CA ILE A 60 2.42 -4.45 1.05
C ILE A 60 0.93 -4.54 1.39
N LEU A 61 0.16 -5.27 0.59
CA LEU A 61 -1.27 -5.42 0.84
C LEU A 61 -1.54 -6.20 2.14
N LYS A 62 -0.70 -7.17 2.47
CA LYS A 62 -0.79 -7.86 3.76
C LYS A 62 -0.51 -6.91 4.92
N ASP A 63 0.48 -6.03 4.77
CA ASP A 63 0.79 -5.03 5.79
C ASP A 63 -0.38 -4.06 5.98
N VAL A 64 -1.01 -3.63 4.89
CA VAL A 64 -2.20 -2.77 4.95
C VAL A 64 -3.32 -3.49 5.69
N ALA A 65 -3.59 -4.74 5.36
CA ALA A 65 -4.64 -5.52 6.01
C ALA A 65 -4.37 -5.62 7.51
N SER A 66 -3.13 -5.91 7.89
CA SER A 66 -2.73 -6.03 9.29
C SER A 66 -2.91 -4.69 10.03
N GLN A 67 -2.48 -3.59 9.42
CA GLN A 67 -2.51 -2.28 10.06
C GLN A 67 -3.92 -1.71 10.17
N THR A 68 -4.78 -1.99 9.19
CA THR A 68 -6.13 -1.43 9.14
C THR A 68 -7.19 -2.33 9.77
N GLY A 69 -6.87 -3.60 10.00
CA GLY A 69 -7.84 -4.57 10.49
C GLY A 69 -8.82 -5.06 9.44
N VAL A 70 -8.58 -4.71 8.18
CA VAL A 70 -9.41 -5.13 7.04
C VAL A 70 -8.84 -6.43 6.49
N SER A 71 -9.68 -7.30 5.93
CA SER A 71 -9.19 -8.55 5.35
C SER A 71 -8.33 -8.28 4.12
N LEU A 72 -7.39 -9.17 3.84
CA LEU A 72 -6.54 -9.06 2.66
C LEU A 72 -7.38 -9.06 1.38
N GLU A 73 -8.40 -9.90 1.32
CA GLU A 73 -9.29 -9.96 0.17
C GLU A 73 -9.97 -8.63 -0.10
N GLU A 74 -10.45 -7.96 0.95
CA GLU A 74 -11.09 -6.66 0.81
C GLU A 74 -10.12 -5.59 0.35
N VAL A 75 -8.88 -5.61 0.86
CA VAL A 75 -7.84 -4.69 0.42
C VAL A 75 -7.54 -4.89 -1.06
N VAL A 76 -7.39 -6.15 -1.49
CA VAL A 76 -7.12 -6.47 -2.89
C VAL A 76 -8.25 -5.97 -3.80
N GLN A 77 -9.50 -6.15 -3.39
CA GLN A 77 -10.64 -5.67 -4.17
C GLN A 77 -10.65 -4.14 -4.29
N SER A 78 -10.35 -3.45 -3.19
CA SER A 78 -10.29 -1.98 -3.20
C SER A 78 -9.22 -1.45 -4.14
N ILE A 79 -8.05 -2.09 -4.13
CA ILE A 79 -6.91 -1.65 -4.94
C ILE A 79 -7.11 -2.01 -6.42
N GLY A 80 -7.77 -3.12 -6.70
CA GLY A 80 -7.97 -3.61 -8.05
C GLY A 80 -9.14 -2.98 -8.80
N SER A 81 -9.91 -2.16 -8.14
CA SER A 81 -11.11 -1.57 -8.75
C SER A 81 -10.82 -0.29 -9.50
#